data_bdea99005f5be8859f33651d50197abc
#
_entry.id   bdea99005f5be8859f33651d50197abc
#
_cell.length_a   1.000
_cell.length_b   1.000
_cell.length_c   1.000
_cell.angle_alpha   90.00
_cell.angle_beta   90.00
_cell.angle_gamma   90.00
#
_symmetry.space_group_name_H-M   'P 1'
#
loop_
_entity.id
_entity.type
_entity.pdbx_description
1 polymer ?
#
loop_
_entity_poly.entity_id
_entity_poly.type
_entity_poly.pdbx_seq_one_letter_code
_entity_poly.pdbx_strand_id
1 'polypeptide(L)'
;MKDRGMTLAWCFLFSFIVLLVLRGIFFKGAYSQASPPPEGVLDMHCHTAGFGAGGSGARVSQALRKSWKFKLYLKIFGTSEEEINEKGDEIVMDVIVRQVEKSRFIDDVVILAMDAPYDGEGNLVEDQIEAYVPNRFVGEAVKTKKGLHFGASVHPNRKDALEELEWSKENGAIFVKWLPNIQGIDPSDEKFRDYYLKMVELNLPLLTHVGDEDSFSRTDNTLGDPKLLKLPLECGVRIIAAHVASSGEREGVENIERLLEMMPNFSNLYADISTLTQMNRSKYLHQVLNDERLKGRLMYGTDYPLTNTPLVTALQFPLRLTIREIVDIVLTKNSWDRDVKLKAALGCPKEVFELSRSFLGLAS
;
A
#
# COMPACT_ATOMS: atom_id res chain seq x y z
N MET A 1 39.73 -3.29 35.54
CA MET A 1 38.94 -2.51 34.57
C MET A 1 37.78 -3.28 33.92
N LYS A 2 37.80 -4.62 33.80
CA LYS A 2 36.70 -5.42 33.22
C LYS A 2 35.42 -5.43 34.08
N ASP A 3 35.52 -5.41 35.42
CA ASP A 3 34.35 -5.47 36.30
C ASP A 3 33.43 -4.23 36.26
N ARG A 4 34.02 -3.02 36.09
CA ARG A 4 33.21 -1.79 36.07
C ARG A 4 32.29 -1.68 34.84
N GLY A 5 32.76 -2.17 33.69
CA GLY A 5 31.95 -2.16 32.48
C GLY A 5 30.74 -3.12 32.53
N MET A 6 30.95 -4.28 33.13
CA MET A 6 29.91 -5.29 33.33
C MET A 6 28.85 -4.83 34.33
N THR A 7 29.27 -4.19 35.43
CA THR A 7 28.38 -3.62 36.45
C THR A 7 27.51 -2.48 35.84
N LEU A 8 28.09 -1.61 35.02
CA LEU A 8 27.34 -0.56 34.33
C LEU A 8 26.30 -1.15 33.37
N ALA A 9 26.65 -2.16 32.57
CA ALA A 9 25.72 -2.83 31.66
C ALA A 9 24.56 -3.48 32.41
N TRP A 10 24.81 -4.12 33.56
CA TRP A 10 23.76 -4.68 34.41
C TRP A 10 22.87 -3.61 35.05
N CYS A 11 23.43 -2.48 35.47
CA CYS A 11 22.66 -1.34 35.97
C CYS A 11 21.76 -0.74 34.90
N PHE A 12 22.27 -0.59 33.66
CA PHE A 12 21.44 -0.12 32.52
C PHE A 12 20.33 -1.11 32.20
N LEU A 13 20.62 -2.41 32.14
CA LEU A 13 19.61 -3.43 31.85
C LEU A 13 18.56 -3.48 32.96
N PHE A 14 18.94 -3.40 34.23
CA PHE A 14 18.04 -3.37 35.37
C PHE A 14 17.18 -2.11 35.36
N SER A 15 17.77 -0.93 35.14
CA SER A 15 17.03 0.34 35.04
C SER A 15 16.04 0.31 33.84
N PHE A 16 16.44 -0.27 32.72
CA PHE A 16 15.57 -0.45 31.54
C PHE A 16 14.40 -1.39 31.83
N ILE A 17 14.65 -2.52 32.53
CA ILE A 17 13.61 -3.46 32.96
C ILE A 17 12.65 -2.79 33.96
N VAL A 18 13.16 -2.05 34.93
CA VAL A 18 12.34 -1.30 35.91
C VAL A 18 11.49 -0.25 35.18
N LEU A 19 12.05 0.50 34.23
CA LEU A 19 11.31 1.46 33.41
C LEU A 19 10.22 0.76 32.59
N LEU A 20 10.49 -0.41 32.03
CA LEU A 20 9.49 -1.19 31.29
C LEU A 20 8.36 -1.70 32.19
N VAL A 21 8.69 -2.15 33.42
CA VAL A 21 7.69 -2.61 34.39
C VAL A 21 6.84 -1.46 34.93
N LEU A 22 7.46 -0.35 35.30
CA LEU A 22 6.76 0.87 35.74
C LEU A 22 5.86 1.38 34.62
N ARG A 23 6.35 1.38 33.37
CA ARG A 23 5.57 1.73 32.21
C ARG A 23 4.35 0.80 32.04
N GLY A 24 4.51 -0.51 32.16
CA GLY A 24 3.40 -1.48 32.09
C GLY A 24 2.35 -1.27 33.18
N ILE A 25 2.73 -0.68 34.31
CA ILE A 25 1.84 -0.37 35.43
C ILE A 25 1.14 0.99 35.26
N PHE A 26 1.88 2.01 34.81
CA PHE A 26 1.40 3.41 34.78
C PHE A 26 0.80 3.85 33.45
N PHE A 27 1.16 3.23 32.32
CA PHE A 27 0.68 3.60 31.00
C PHE A 27 -0.46 2.73 30.47
N LYS A 28 -1.22 2.11 31.33
CA LYS A 28 -2.42 1.35 30.98
C LYS A 28 -3.54 2.19 30.37
N GLY A 29 -3.42 3.50 30.34
CA GLY A 29 -4.56 4.38 30.22
C GLY A 29 -4.81 5.05 28.87
N ALA A 30 -3.81 5.26 28.02
CA ALA A 30 -4.00 6.14 26.87
C ALA A 30 -4.55 5.44 25.61
N TYR A 31 -4.42 4.12 25.50
CA TYR A 31 -4.80 3.34 24.30
C TYR A 31 -5.59 2.05 24.58
N SER A 32 -6.13 1.85 25.80
CA SER A 32 -6.93 0.69 26.16
C SER A 32 -8.32 0.65 25.49
N GLN A 33 -8.58 1.53 24.53
CA GLN A 33 -9.77 1.52 23.68
C GLN A 33 -9.51 0.87 22.32
N ALA A 34 -8.36 0.21 22.13
CA ALA A 34 -8.12 -0.58 20.94
C ALA A 34 -9.21 -1.66 20.85
N SER A 35 -10.10 -1.52 19.89
CA SER A 35 -11.06 -2.57 19.55
C SER A 35 -10.28 -3.80 19.12
N PRO A 36 -10.77 -5.02 19.42
CA PRO A 36 -10.14 -6.22 18.89
C PRO A 36 -10.10 -6.11 17.35
N PRO A 37 -9.03 -6.62 16.71
CA PRO A 37 -8.94 -6.61 15.26
C PRO A 37 -10.18 -7.27 14.65
N PRO A 38 -10.80 -6.66 13.62
CA PRO A 38 -11.92 -7.28 12.92
C PRO A 38 -11.45 -8.47 12.09
N GLU A 39 -12.32 -9.44 11.87
CA GLU A 39 -12.18 -10.52 10.89
C GLU A 39 -12.88 -10.10 9.57
N GLY A 40 -12.58 -10.77 8.47
CA GLY A 40 -13.20 -10.46 7.17
C GLY A 40 -12.67 -9.19 6.49
N VAL A 41 -11.44 -8.79 6.82
CA VAL A 41 -10.83 -7.58 6.27
C VAL A 41 -10.40 -7.79 4.82
N LEU A 42 -10.66 -6.78 3.97
CA LEU A 42 -10.10 -6.69 2.62
C LEU A 42 -8.83 -5.85 2.64
N ASP A 43 -7.71 -6.43 2.21
CA ASP A 43 -6.52 -5.64 1.87
C ASP A 43 -6.64 -5.10 0.44
N MET A 44 -6.89 -3.82 0.31
CA MET A 44 -7.09 -3.21 -1.01
C MET A 44 -5.78 -2.77 -1.70
N HIS A 45 -4.62 -2.93 -1.07
CA HIS A 45 -3.35 -2.43 -1.59
C HIS A 45 -2.26 -3.50 -1.48
N CYS A 46 -2.26 -4.44 -2.46
CA CYS A 46 -1.32 -5.55 -2.49
C CYS A 46 -0.67 -5.68 -3.88
N HIS A 47 0.63 -5.43 -3.95
CA HIS A 47 1.39 -5.62 -5.18
C HIS A 47 1.69 -7.11 -5.43
N THR A 48 1.80 -7.45 -6.72
CA THR A 48 2.44 -8.67 -7.19
C THR A 48 3.71 -8.31 -7.96
N ALA A 49 4.47 -9.30 -8.38
CA ALA A 49 5.70 -9.10 -9.13
C ALA A 49 5.84 -10.16 -10.23
N GLY A 50 6.64 -9.84 -11.24
CA GLY A 50 7.00 -10.76 -12.31
C GLY A 50 8.06 -10.12 -13.21
N PHE A 51 8.72 -10.97 -14.01
CA PHE A 51 9.72 -10.53 -14.99
C PHE A 51 9.61 -11.29 -16.31
N GLY A 52 8.43 -11.82 -16.63
CA GLY A 52 8.10 -12.48 -17.90
C GLY A 52 8.15 -13.99 -17.87
N ALA A 53 8.45 -14.60 -16.72
CA ALA A 53 8.48 -16.06 -16.60
C ALA A 53 7.08 -16.67 -16.76
N GLY A 54 6.97 -17.80 -17.44
CA GLY A 54 5.70 -18.45 -17.72
C GLY A 54 4.82 -17.72 -18.73
N GLY A 55 5.36 -16.72 -19.45
CA GLY A 55 4.61 -15.99 -20.48
C GLY A 55 3.69 -14.90 -19.93
N SER A 56 3.87 -14.45 -18.70
CA SER A 56 3.07 -13.41 -18.06
C SER A 56 3.09 -12.05 -18.79
N GLY A 57 4.15 -11.77 -19.56
CA GLY A 57 4.42 -10.48 -20.16
C GLY A 57 4.90 -9.41 -19.18
N ALA A 58 5.06 -9.73 -17.90
CA ALA A 58 5.61 -8.81 -16.91
C ALA A 58 7.06 -8.46 -17.21
N ARG A 59 7.50 -7.27 -16.78
CA ARG A 59 8.85 -6.76 -17.01
C ARG A 59 9.36 -6.02 -15.77
N VAL A 60 10.67 -6.07 -15.60
CA VAL A 60 11.37 -5.28 -14.59
C VAL A 60 12.65 -4.71 -15.23
N SER A 61 13.01 -3.46 -14.89
CA SER A 61 14.20 -2.81 -15.43
C SER A 61 15.47 -3.64 -15.12
N GLN A 62 16.42 -3.62 -16.04
CA GLN A 62 17.70 -4.29 -15.78
C GLN A 62 18.43 -3.69 -14.57
N ALA A 63 18.28 -2.38 -14.35
CA ALA A 63 18.87 -1.69 -13.21
C ALA A 63 18.29 -2.23 -11.89
N LEU A 64 16.96 -2.35 -11.79
CA LEU A 64 16.30 -2.91 -10.62
C LEU A 64 16.66 -4.38 -10.44
N ARG A 65 16.60 -5.20 -11.51
CA ARG A 65 16.91 -6.63 -11.45
C ARG A 65 18.34 -6.95 -10.99
N LYS A 66 19.32 -6.10 -11.35
CA LYS A 66 20.71 -6.24 -10.89
C LYS A 66 20.94 -5.70 -9.49
N SER A 67 20.00 -4.95 -8.95
CA SER A 67 20.13 -4.33 -7.62
C SER A 67 19.95 -5.37 -6.49
N TRP A 68 20.53 -5.09 -5.33
CA TRP A 68 20.27 -5.88 -4.12
C TRP A 68 18.80 -5.77 -3.68
N LYS A 69 18.13 -4.67 -4.00
CA LYS A 69 16.71 -4.43 -3.70
C LYS A 69 15.83 -5.50 -4.36
N PHE A 70 16.11 -5.90 -5.62
CA PHE A 70 15.34 -6.92 -6.33
C PHE A 70 15.31 -8.26 -5.57
N LYS A 71 16.48 -8.76 -5.17
CA LYS A 71 16.59 -10.01 -4.39
C LYS A 71 15.87 -9.89 -3.04
N LEU A 72 15.97 -8.72 -2.40
CA LEU A 72 15.26 -8.46 -1.17
C LEU A 72 13.75 -8.48 -1.39
N TYR A 73 13.24 -7.84 -2.44
CA TYR A 73 11.80 -7.84 -2.76
C TYR A 73 11.29 -9.26 -3.01
N LEU A 74 11.97 -10.08 -3.83
CA LEU A 74 11.56 -11.46 -4.03
C LEU A 74 11.50 -12.26 -2.72
N LYS A 75 12.49 -12.09 -1.86
CA LYS A 75 12.49 -12.71 -0.53
C LYS A 75 11.33 -12.24 0.34
N ILE A 76 10.98 -10.96 0.26
CA ILE A 76 9.86 -10.36 1.00
C ILE A 76 8.53 -10.88 0.45
N PHE A 77 8.41 -11.07 -0.87
CA PHE A 77 7.29 -11.77 -1.49
C PHE A 77 7.22 -13.25 -1.07
N GLY A 78 8.29 -13.82 -0.56
CA GLY A 78 8.34 -15.23 -0.14
C GLY A 78 8.68 -16.19 -1.26
N THR A 79 9.41 -15.73 -2.27
CA THR A 79 9.88 -16.50 -3.43
C THR A 79 11.33 -16.15 -3.78
N SER A 80 11.86 -16.79 -4.83
CA SER A 80 13.19 -16.51 -5.40
C SER A 80 13.13 -16.41 -6.91
N GLU A 81 14.19 -15.86 -7.52
CA GLU A 81 14.30 -15.78 -8.98
C GLU A 81 14.31 -17.17 -9.62
N GLU A 82 14.95 -18.14 -8.97
CA GLU A 82 14.99 -19.54 -9.42
C GLU A 82 13.58 -20.15 -9.40
N GLU A 83 12.84 -19.96 -8.33
CA GLU A 83 11.48 -20.50 -8.21
C GLU A 83 10.52 -19.87 -9.23
N ILE A 84 10.64 -18.56 -9.48
CA ILE A 84 9.84 -17.88 -10.51
C ILE A 84 10.21 -18.41 -11.91
N ASN A 85 11.51 -18.59 -12.23
CA ASN A 85 11.93 -19.15 -13.52
C ASN A 85 11.42 -20.57 -13.75
N GLU A 86 11.31 -21.38 -12.69
CA GLU A 86 10.81 -22.76 -12.77
C GLU A 86 9.28 -22.82 -12.91
N LYS A 87 8.55 -21.99 -12.16
CA LYS A 87 7.09 -22.10 -11.99
C LYS A 87 6.29 -20.99 -12.70
N GLY A 88 6.97 -19.97 -13.23
CA GLY A 88 6.34 -18.77 -13.77
C GLY A 88 6.05 -17.68 -12.73
N ASP A 89 5.75 -16.48 -13.22
CA ASP A 89 5.46 -15.31 -12.36
C ASP A 89 4.21 -15.51 -11.48
N GLU A 90 3.31 -16.40 -11.88
CA GLU A 90 2.07 -16.68 -11.14
C GLU A 90 2.33 -17.23 -9.73
N ILE A 91 3.51 -17.84 -9.50
CA ILE A 91 3.90 -18.33 -8.16
C ILE A 91 3.85 -17.26 -7.09
N VAL A 92 4.06 -15.97 -7.45
CA VAL A 92 3.97 -14.86 -6.50
C VAL A 92 2.53 -14.74 -5.96
N MET A 93 1.53 -14.82 -6.83
CA MET A 93 0.13 -14.81 -6.42
C MET A 93 -0.26 -16.08 -5.64
N ASP A 94 0.32 -17.26 -5.97
CA ASP A 94 0.10 -18.47 -5.19
C ASP A 94 0.66 -18.36 -3.77
N VAL A 95 1.79 -17.65 -3.61
CA VAL A 95 2.32 -17.36 -2.25
C VAL A 95 1.35 -16.46 -1.49
N ILE A 96 0.79 -15.43 -2.14
CA ILE A 96 -0.20 -14.55 -1.53
C ILE A 96 -1.45 -15.34 -1.10
N VAL A 97 -2.02 -16.17 -1.98
CA VAL A 97 -3.16 -17.05 -1.64
C VAL A 97 -2.87 -17.86 -0.38
N ARG A 98 -1.73 -18.57 -0.35
CA ARG A 98 -1.34 -19.37 0.82
C ARG A 98 -1.18 -18.56 2.11
N GLN A 99 -0.83 -17.29 2.01
CA GLN A 99 -0.73 -16.41 3.18
C GLN A 99 -2.11 -15.92 3.62
N VAL A 100 -3.00 -15.57 2.69
CA VAL A 100 -4.38 -15.16 2.96
C VAL A 100 -5.15 -16.33 3.62
N GLU A 101 -5.07 -17.54 3.06
CA GLU A 101 -5.70 -18.74 3.64
C GLU A 101 -5.25 -19.05 5.07
N LYS A 102 -4.07 -18.62 5.47
CA LYS A 102 -3.52 -18.75 6.83
C LYS A 102 -3.77 -17.54 7.71
N SER A 103 -4.30 -16.48 7.15
CA SER A 103 -4.64 -15.29 7.93
C SER A 103 -5.89 -15.54 8.76
N ARG A 104 -5.92 -14.98 9.95
CA ARG A 104 -7.10 -14.93 10.79
C ARG A 104 -8.02 -13.77 10.44
N PHE A 105 -7.44 -12.67 9.94
CA PHE A 105 -8.15 -11.40 9.82
C PHE A 105 -8.46 -11.02 8.37
N ILE A 106 -7.60 -11.42 7.42
CA ILE A 106 -7.75 -11.08 6.00
C ILE A 106 -8.41 -12.24 5.27
N ASP A 107 -9.52 -11.98 4.60
CA ASP A 107 -10.23 -12.96 3.76
C ASP A 107 -9.97 -12.73 2.27
N ASP A 108 -9.75 -11.46 1.90
CA ASP A 108 -9.59 -11.04 0.51
C ASP A 108 -8.49 -10.01 0.33
N VAL A 109 -7.86 -10.04 -0.85
CA VAL A 109 -6.77 -9.14 -1.23
C VAL A 109 -6.97 -8.65 -2.66
N VAL A 110 -6.76 -7.37 -2.92
CA VAL A 110 -6.74 -6.84 -4.29
C VAL A 110 -5.33 -6.87 -4.84
N ILE A 111 -5.12 -7.68 -5.87
CA ILE A 111 -3.85 -7.77 -6.58
C ILE A 111 -3.76 -6.66 -7.62
N LEU A 112 -2.71 -5.87 -7.52
CA LEU A 112 -2.51 -4.69 -8.36
C LEU A 112 -1.69 -5.04 -9.60
N ALA A 113 -2.26 -4.76 -10.77
CA ALA A 113 -1.48 -4.60 -11.99
C ALA A 113 -0.65 -3.31 -11.93
N MET A 114 0.32 -3.18 -12.83
CA MET A 114 1.16 -1.99 -12.95
C MET A 114 1.45 -1.74 -14.43
N ASP A 115 0.86 -0.68 -14.97
CA ASP A 115 1.08 -0.31 -16.36
C ASP A 115 2.45 0.37 -16.56
N ALA A 116 2.89 0.39 -17.80
CA ALA A 116 4.15 0.99 -18.20
C ALA A 116 4.02 2.51 -18.45
N PRO A 117 5.13 3.26 -18.56
CA PRO A 117 5.11 4.64 -19.03
C PRO A 117 4.82 4.73 -20.54
N TYR A 118 4.04 5.75 -20.93
CA TYR A 118 3.71 6.07 -22.32
C TYR A 118 3.99 7.54 -22.59
N ASP A 119 4.48 7.86 -23.79
CA ASP A 119 4.69 9.23 -24.25
C ASP A 119 3.39 9.98 -24.58
N GLY A 120 3.50 11.25 -24.96
CA GLY A 120 2.34 12.08 -25.33
C GLY A 120 1.58 11.62 -26.58
N GLU A 121 2.22 10.83 -27.45
CA GLU A 121 1.63 10.22 -28.65
C GLU A 121 1.05 8.83 -28.38
N GLY A 122 1.15 8.34 -27.15
CA GLY A 122 0.62 7.03 -26.73
C GLY A 122 1.50 5.85 -27.13
N ASN A 123 2.78 6.07 -27.34
CA ASN A 123 3.74 4.99 -27.57
C ASN A 123 4.38 4.55 -26.26
N LEU A 124 4.58 3.25 -26.11
CA LEU A 124 5.27 2.68 -24.96
C LEU A 124 6.73 3.16 -24.89
N VAL A 125 7.15 3.66 -23.73
CA VAL A 125 8.53 4.12 -23.49
C VAL A 125 9.32 3.01 -22.79
N GLU A 126 9.78 2.06 -23.59
CA GLU A 126 10.42 0.79 -23.15
C GLU A 126 11.59 1.00 -22.17
N ASP A 127 12.44 2.01 -22.42
CA ASP A 127 13.63 2.30 -21.60
C ASP A 127 13.31 2.98 -20.26
N GLN A 128 12.05 3.37 -20.05
CA GLN A 128 11.57 3.97 -18.80
C GLN A 128 10.81 2.98 -17.92
N ILE A 129 10.59 1.75 -18.37
CA ILE A 129 9.92 0.74 -17.56
C ILE A 129 10.78 0.37 -16.36
N GLU A 130 10.33 0.71 -15.16
CA GLU A 130 10.91 0.24 -13.90
C GLU A 130 10.31 -1.11 -13.50
N ALA A 131 8.98 -1.21 -13.51
CA ALA A 131 8.22 -2.44 -13.35
C ALA A 131 6.94 -2.37 -14.19
N TYR A 132 6.55 -3.49 -14.77
CA TYR A 132 5.33 -3.65 -15.56
C TYR A 132 4.70 -4.99 -15.23
N VAL A 133 3.44 -4.99 -14.84
CA VAL A 133 2.63 -6.18 -14.56
C VAL A 133 1.32 -6.05 -15.33
N PRO A 134 1.13 -6.80 -16.44
CA PRO A 134 0.00 -6.61 -17.33
C PRO A 134 -1.35 -6.87 -16.68
N ASN A 135 -2.37 -6.08 -17.05
CA ASN A 135 -3.76 -6.29 -16.64
C ASN A 135 -4.25 -7.70 -17.00
N ARG A 136 -3.92 -8.17 -18.22
CA ARG A 136 -4.31 -9.51 -18.70
C ARG A 136 -3.79 -10.60 -17.78
N PHE A 137 -2.53 -10.52 -17.37
CA PHE A 137 -1.93 -11.49 -16.47
C PHE A 137 -2.64 -11.51 -15.11
N VAL A 138 -2.84 -10.33 -14.48
CA VAL A 138 -3.50 -10.27 -13.17
C VAL A 138 -4.97 -10.67 -13.28
N GLY A 139 -5.70 -10.09 -14.25
CA GLY A 139 -7.13 -10.34 -14.42
C GLY A 139 -7.48 -11.81 -14.69
N GLU A 140 -6.63 -12.52 -15.46
CA GLU A 140 -6.85 -13.96 -15.67
C GLU A 140 -6.45 -14.80 -14.45
N ALA A 141 -5.32 -14.50 -13.83
CA ALA A 141 -4.84 -15.27 -12.68
C ALA A 141 -5.78 -15.23 -11.48
N VAL A 142 -6.38 -14.05 -11.16
CA VAL A 142 -7.29 -13.94 -10.00
C VAL A 142 -8.58 -14.72 -10.18
N LYS A 143 -9.05 -14.97 -11.42
CA LYS A 143 -10.28 -15.73 -11.68
C LYS A 143 -10.27 -17.14 -11.08
N THR A 144 -9.09 -17.73 -10.98
CA THR A 144 -8.89 -19.08 -10.47
C THR A 144 -8.44 -19.15 -9.02
N LYS A 145 -8.21 -17.99 -8.37
CA LYS A 145 -7.60 -17.88 -7.05
C LYS A 145 -8.60 -17.27 -6.06
N LYS A 146 -9.11 -18.10 -5.15
CA LYS A 146 -10.06 -17.66 -4.13
C LYS A 146 -9.44 -16.57 -3.24
N GLY A 147 -10.22 -15.55 -2.91
CA GLY A 147 -9.80 -14.43 -2.05
C GLY A 147 -8.93 -13.39 -2.75
N LEU A 148 -8.69 -13.53 -4.07
CA LEU A 148 -8.00 -12.51 -4.85
C LEU A 148 -8.98 -11.73 -5.74
N HIS A 149 -8.80 -10.42 -5.79
CA HIS A 149 -9.54 -9.50 -6.66
C HIS A 149 -8.58 -8.76 -7.57
N PHE A 150 -9.10 -8.22 -8.66
CA PHE A 150 -8.30 -7.53 -9.67
C PHE A 150 -8.33 -6.01 -9.48
N GLY A 151 -7.16 -5.41 -9.26
CA GLY A 151 -6.90 -3.97 -9.38
C GLY A 151 -6.17 -3.71 -10.70
N ALA A 152 -6.82 -3.05 -11.63
CA ALA A 152 -6.24 -2.73 -12.94
C ALA A 152 -5.21 -1.59 -12.84
N SER A 153 -4.37 -1.45 -13.87
CA SER A 153 -3.55 -0.27 -14.07
C SER A 153 -3.60 0.12 -15.54
N VAL A 154 -4.10 1.30 -15.85
CA VAL A 154 -4.27 1.76 -17.23
C VAL A 154 -3.69 3.17 -17.34
N HIS A 155 -2.63 3.31 -18.15
CA HIS A 155 -2.00 4.62 -18.39
C HIS A 155 -2.88 5.46 -19.32
N PRO A 156 -3.21 6.72 -18.99
CA PRO A 156 -4.16 7.52 -19.76
C PRO A 156 -3.65 7.96 -21.14
N ASN A 157 -2.33 7.93 -21.38
CA ASN A 157 -1.73 8.19 -22.70
C ASN A 157 -1.80 7.00 -23.66
N ARG A 158 -2.19 5.81 -23.23
CA ARG A 158 -2.33 4.65 -24.13
C ARG A 158 -3.30 5.00 -25.27
N LYS A 159 -3.00 4.55 -26.48
CA LYS A 159 -3.90 4.71 -27.62
C LYS A 159 -5.23 3.97 -27.44
N ASP A 160 -5.19 2.87 -26.68
CA ASP A 160 -6.33 2.01 -26.33
C ASP A 160 -6.77 2.20 -24.86
N ALA A 161 -6.54 3.39 -24.27
CA ALA A 161 -6.80 3.62 -22.85
C ALA A 161 -8.27 3.38 -22.45
N LEU A 162 -9.22 3.83 -23.28
CA LEU A 162 -10.63 3.69 -22.98
C LEU A 162 -11.09 2.23 -23.14
N GLU A 163 -10.65 1.57 -24.19
CA GLU A 163 -10.92 0.14 -24.42
C GLU A 163 -10.27 -0.74 -23.33
N GLU A 164 -9.09 -0.38 -22.84
CA GLU A 164 -8.43 -1.12 -21.76
C GLU A 164 -9.15 -0.92 -20.42
N LEU A 165 -9.74 0.27 -20.17
CA LEU A 165 -10.62 0.48 -19.02
C LEU A 165 -11.88 -0.40 -19.10
N GLU A 166 -12.52 -0.45 -20.28
CA GLU A 166 -13.70 -1.30 -20.51
C GLU A 166 -13.36 -2.77 -20.31
N TRP A 167 -12.30 -3.25 -20.96
CA TRP A 167 -11.83 -4.62 -20.78
C TRP A 167 -11.54 -4.94 -19.30
N SER A 168 -10.85 -4.04 -18.60
CA SER A 168 -10.52 -4.22 -17.19
C SER A 168 -11.80 -4.38 -16.37
N LYS A 169 -12.80 -3.52 -16.59
CA LYS A 169 -14.08 -3.59 -15.90
C LYS A 169 -14.83 -4.90 -16.19
N GLU A 170 -14.92 -5.30 -17.46
CA GLU A 170 -15.56 -6.55 -17.88
C GLU A 170 -14.88 -7.79 -17.30
N ASN A 171 -13.57 -7.71 -17.02
CA ASN A 171 -12.80 -8.79 -16.43
C ASN A 171 -12.64 -8.68 -14.90
N GLY A 172 -13.50 -7.87 -14.26
CA GLY A 172 -13.65 -7.85 -12.81
C GLY A 172 -12.75 -6.87 -12.09
N ALA A 173 -12.13 -5.90 -12.78
CA ALA A 173 -11.41 -4.83 -12.10
C ALA A 173 -12.34 -4.02 -11.20
N ILE A 174 -11.93 -3.82 -9.95
CA ILE A 174 -12.70 -3.07 -8.95
C ILE A 174 -12.24 -1.63 -8.79
N PHE A 175 -11.05 -1.31 -9.24
CA PHE A 175 -10.49 0.04 -9.36
C PHE A 175 -9.29 0.06 -10.32
N VAL A 176 -8.78 1.26 -10.61
CA VAL A 176 -7.52 1.48 -11.34
C VAL A 176 -6.43 1.92 -10.36
N LYS A 177 -5.22 1.37 -10.47
CA LYS A 177 -4.03 1.77 -9.71
C LYS A 177 -3.07 2.57 -10.57
N TRP A 178 -2.60 3.71 -10.05
CA TRP A 178 -1.51 4.48 -10.64
C TRP A 178 -0.33 4.65 -9.68
N LEU A 179 0.85 4.73 -10.27
CA LEU A 179 2.08 5.26 -9.67
C LEU A 179 2.60 6.40 -10.56
N PRO A 180 2.02 7.60 -10.46
CA PRO A 180 2.34 8.74 -11.34
C PRO A 180 3.84 9.01 -11.45
N ASN A 181 4.57 8.93 -10.34
CA ASN A 181 6.00 9.20 -10.23
C ASN A 181 6.88 8.34 -11.15
N ILE A 182 6.49 7.09 -11.41
CA ILE A 182 7.26 6.15 -12.26
C ILE A 182 6.61 5.93 -13.63
N GLN A 183 5.31 6.18 -13.75
CA GLN A 183 4.58 6.05 -15.01
C GLN A 183 4.63 7.32 -15.86
N GLY A 184 5.05 8.48 -15.29
CA GLY A 184 5.07 9.75 -15.99
C GLY A 184 3.67 10.33 -16.24
N ILE A 185 2.72 10.06 -15.33
CA ILE A 185 1.35 10.56 -15.43
C ILE A 185 1.23 11.88 -14.67
N ASP A 186 0.89 12.96 -15.37
CA ASP A 186 0.41 14.20 -14.72
C ASP A 186 -1.10 14.13 -14.56
N PRO A 187 -1.63 13.92 -13.33
CA PRO A 187 -3.08 13.81 -13.13
C PRO A 187 -3.85 15.09 -13.48
N SER A 188 -3.18 16.24 -13.55
CA SER A 188 -3.80 17.53 -13.86
C SER A 188 -3.90 17.85 -15.36
N ASP A 189 -3.37 16.98 -16.22
CA ASP A 189 -3.40 17.21 -17.67
C ASP A 189 -4.83 17.14 -18.22
N GLU A 190 -5.31 18.25 -18.73
CA GLU A 190 -6.69 18.39 -19.26
C GLU A 190 -7.01 17.41 -20.39
N LYS A 191 -6.01 16.90 -21.11
CA LYS A 191 -6.23 15.89 -22.16
C LYS A 191 -6.80 14.58 -21.62
N PHE A 192 -6.68 14.31 -20.30
CA PHE A 192 -7.21 13.10 -19.66
C PHE A 192 -8.67 13.21 -19.21
N ARG A 193 -9.36 14.31 -19.50
CA ARG A 193 -10.75 14.51 -19.08
C ARG A 193 -11.66 13.37 -19.55
N ASP A 194 -11.58 12.96 -20.80
CA ASP A 194 -12.40 11.86 -21.34
C ASP A 194 -12.08 10.52 -20.66
N TYR A 195 -10.83 10.28 -20.33
CA TYR A 195 -10.41 9.12 -19.54
C TYR A 195 -11.06 9.12 -18.14
N TYR A 196 -11.08 10.26 -17.45
CA TYR A 196 -11.74 10.38 -16.14
C TYR A 196 -13.24 10.20 -16.23
N LEU A 197 -13.88 10.76 -17.25
CA LEU A 197 -15.31 10.56 -17.47
C LEU A 197 -15.63 9.09 -17.75
N LYS A 198 -14.79 8.38 -18.50
CA LYS A 198 -14.92 6.93 -18.72
C LYS A 198 -14.75 6.14 -17.41
N MET A 199 -13.82 6.50 -16.54
CA MET A 199 -13.69 5.86 -15.21
C MET A 199 -14.98 6.04 -14.37
N VAL A 200 -15.59 7.22 -14.43
CA VAL A 200 -16.87 7.49 -13.74
C VAL A 200 -18.01 6.66 -14.32
N GLU A 201 -18.13 6.61 -15.66
CA GLU A 201 -19.11 5.78 -16.38
C GLU A 201 -19.02 4.30 -15.97
N LEU A 202 -17.79 3.77 -15.91
CA LEU A 202 -17.51 2.38 -15.55
C LEU A 202 -17.55 2.13 -14.02
N ASN A 203 -17.77 3.17 -13.22
CA ASN A 203 -17.70 3.10 -11.76
C ASN A 203 -16.38 2.47 -11.27
N LEU A 204 -15.26 2.92 -11.85
CA LEU A 204 -13.91 2.52 -11.47
C LEU A 204 -13.26 3.64 -10.63
N PRO A 205 -13.08 3.48 -9.32
CA PRO A 205 -12.27 4.38 -8.51
C PRO A 205 -10.80 4.39 -8.94
N LEU A 206 -10.06 5.42 -8.53
CA LEU A 206 -8.62 5.51 -8.72
C LEU A 206 -7.91 5.34 -7.36
N LEU A 207 -7.11 4.28 -7.20
CA LEU A 207 -6.09 4.20 -6.17
C LEU A 207 -4.79 4.74 -6.75
N THR A 208 -4.30 5.85 -6.26
CA THR A 208 -3.07 6.48 -6.79
C THR A 208 -2.02 6.66 -5.70
N HIS A 209 -0.77 6.36 -6.03
CA HIS A 209 0.35 6.80 -5.21
C HIS A 209 0.37 8.33 -5.15
N VAL A 210 0.59 8.88 -3.97
CA VAL A 210 0.67 10.33 -3.73
C VAL A 210 1.80 10.59 -2.73
N GLY A 211 2.59 11.62 -3.00
CA GLY A 211 3.82 11.92 -2.27
C GLY A 211 5.07 11.45 -3.02
N ASP A 212 6.21 11.46 -2.35
CA ASP A 212 7.49 11.04 -2.93
C ASP A 212 7.60 9.51 -2.96
N GLU A 213 8.14 8.99 -4.07
CA GLU A 213 8.40 7.56 -4.28
C GLU A 213 9.91 7.30 -4.31
N ASP A 214 10.37 6.44 -3.38
CA ASP A 214 11.80 6.14 -3.18
C ASP A 214 12.17 4.67 -3.48
N SER A 215 11.20 3.84 -3.85
CA SER A 215 11.42 2.39 -4.04
C SER A 215 12.07 2.07 -5.37
N PHE A 216 11.91 2.94 -6.37
CA PHE A 216 12.40 2.77 -7.73
C PHE A 216 13.62 3.65 -8.01
N SER A 217 14.34 3.33 -9.10
CA SER A 217 15.56 4.02 -9.48
C SER A 217 15.31 5.28 -10.33
N ARG A 218 14.18 5.33 -11.01
CA ARG A 218 13.73 6.48 -11.81
C ARG A 218 12.37 6.93 -11.31
N THR A 219 12.29 8.14 -10.78
CA THR A 219 11.07 8.74 -10.27
C THR A 219 11.02 10.22 -10.60
N ASP A 220 9.85 10.71 -10.99
CA ASP A 220 9.54 12.15 -11.00
C ASP A 220 8.57 12.45 -9.87
N ASN A 221 9.12 12.87 -8.74
CA ASN A 221 8.33 13.12 -7.56
C ASN A 221 7.43 14.36 -7.65
N THR A 222 7.61 15.24 -8.66
CA THR A 222 6.69 16.35 -8.90
C THR A 222 5.28 15.87 -9.23
N LEU A 223 5.16 14.69 -9.85
CA LEU A 223 3.89 14.05 -10.21
C LEU A 223 3.14 13.44 -9.02
N GLY A 224 3.80 13.36 -7.86
CA GLY A 224 3.20 12.91 -6.61
C GLY A 224 2.52 14.02 -5.79
N ASP A 225 2.44 15.27 -6.29
CA ASP A 225 1.74 16.35 -5.57
C ASP A 225 0.24 16.06 -5.47
N PRO A 226 -0.34 16.03 -4.25
CA PRO A 226 -1.77 15.83 -4.07
C PRO A 226 -2.64 16.81 -4.87
N LYS A 227 -2.19 18.05 -5.06
CA LYS A 227 -2.96 19.09 -5.76
C LYS A 227 -3.20 18.79 -7.23
N LEU A 228 -2.40 17.91 -7.85
CA LEU A 228 -2.62 17.45 -9.22
C LEU A 228 -3.90 16.59 -9.34
N LEU A 229 -4.42 16.04 -8.24
CA LEU A 229 -5.66 15.27 -8.23
C LEU A 229 -6.92 16.13 -8.38
N LYS A 230 -6.80 17.45 -8.45
CA LYS A 230 -7.96 18.35 -8.55
C LYS A 230 -8.82 18.03 -9.78
N LEU A 231 -8.21 17.90 -10.96
CA LEU A 231 -8.94 17.63 -12.20
C LEU A 231 -9.76 16.32 -12.15
N PRO A 232 -9.19 15.14 -11.86
CA PRO A 232 -9.98 13.93 -11.78
C PRO A 232 -11.07 13.98 -10.69
N LEU A 233 -10.84 14.66 -9.56
CA LEU A 233 -11.85 14.89 -8.53
C LEU A 233 -13.02 15.75 -9.04
N GLU A 234 -12.74 16.81 -9.78
CA GLU A 234 -13.75 17.68 -10.43
C GLU A 234 -14.52 16.94 -11.52
N CYS A 235 -13.88 15.98 -12.21
CA CYS A 235 -14.56 15.07 -13.15
C CYS A 235 -15.48 14.06 -12.44
N GLY A 236 -15.42 13.94 -11.13
CA GLY A 236 -16.25 13.01 -10.35
C GLY A 236 -15.63 11.65 -10.06
N VAL A 237 -14.35 11.43 -10.40
CA VAL A 237 -13.64 10.19 -10.06
C VAL A 237 -13.55 10.06 -8.54
N ARG A 238 -13.90 8.90 -7.99
CA ARG A 238 -13.63 8.58 -6.59
C ARG A 238 -12.15 8.22 -6.44
N ILE A 239 -11.40 8.97 -5.65
CA ILE A 239 -9.96 8.81 -5.52
C ILE A 239 -9.60 8.31 -4.12
N ILE A 240 -8.67 7.37 -4.07
CA ILE A 240 -8.03 6.89 -2.85
C ILE A 240 -6.55 7.29 -2.95
N ALA A 241 -6.14 8.27 -2.15
CA ALA A 241 -4.75 8.69 -2.05
C ALA A 241 -3.97 7.67 -1.20
N ALA A 242 -3.06 6.94 -1.83
CA ALA A 242 -2.25 5.95 -1.13
C ALA A 242 -1.39 6.62 -0.04
N HIS A 243 -1.25 5.91 1.10
CA HIS A 243 -0.38 6.31 2.22
C HIS A 243 -0.70 7.69 2.81
N VAL A 244 -1.90 8.24 2.55
CA VAL A 244 -2.30 9.61 2.96
C VAL A 244 -1.26 10.64 2.52
N ALA A 245 -0.60 10.46 1.37
CA ALA A 245 0.49 11.32 0.89
C ALA A 245 1.62 11.54 1.92
N SER A 246 1.93 10.55 2.77
CA SER A 246 2.81 10.68 3.94
C SER A 246 4.31 10.74 3.62
N SER A 247 4.70 11.21 2.45
CA SER A 247 6.10 11.36 2.02
C SER A 247 6.31 12.62 1.20
N GLY A 248 7.46 13.27 1.41
CA GLY A 248 7.87 14.46 0.68
C GLY A 248 7.11 15.73 1.03
N GLU A 249 7.54 16.81 0.38
CA GLU A 249 6.97 18.14 0.52
C GLU A 249 7.00 18.88 -0.82
N ARG A 250 6.12 19.88 -0.97
CA ARG A 250 6.11 20.80 -2.10
C ARG A 250 5.92 22.22 -1.58
N GLU A 251 6.74 23.16 -2.07
CA GLU A 251 6.68 24.57 -1.67
C GLU A 251 6.79 24.77 -0.15
N GLY A 252 7.55 23.90 0.55
CA GLY A 252 7.74 23.94 1.99
C GLY A 252 6.55 23.42 2.82
N VAL A 253 5.58 22.75 2.18
CA VAL A 253 4.43 22.12 2.84
C VAL A 253 4.49 20.61 2.63
N GLU A 254 4.40 19.83 3.72
CA GLU A 254 4.34 18.36 3.63
C GLU A 254 3.16 17.91 2.74
N ASN A 255 3.37 16.92 1.89
CA ASN A 255 2.33 16.43 0.97
C ASN A 255 1.07 15.96 1.71
N ILE A 256 1.21 15.42 2.92
CA ILE A 256 0.06 15.05 3.74
C ILE A 256 -0.82 16.28 4.07
N GLU A 257 -0.25 17.41 4.44
CA GLU A 257 -1.04 18.62 4.73
C GLU A 257 -1.69 19.16 3.47
N ARG A 258 -1.00 19.11 2.31
CA ARG A 258 -1.58 19.47 1.02
C ARG A 258 -2.78 18.60 0.66
N LEU A 259 -2.74 17.29 0.96
CA LEU A 259 -3.88 16.39 0.81
C LEU A 259 -5.02 16.75 1.77
N LEU A 260 -4.68 16.97 3.04
CA LEU A 260 -5.67 17.30 4.09
C LEU A 260 -6.40 18.63 3.81
N GLU A 261 -5.74 19.61 3.18
CA GLU A 261 -6.38 20.84 2.71
C GLU A 261 -7.44 20.60 1.63
N MET A 262 -7.32 19.54 0.84
CA MET A 262 -8.29 19.20 -0.20
C MET A 262 -9.52 18.45 0.33
N MET A 263 -9.37 17.70 1.44
CA MET A 263 -10.44 16.83 1.97
C MET A 263 -11.78 17.52 2.18
N PRO A 264 -11.87 18.74 2.72
CA PRO A 264 -13.15 19.43 2.89
C PRO A 264 -13.85 19.81 1.59
N ASN A 265 -13.09 19.99 0.50
CA ASN A 265 -13.60 20.46 -0.79
C ASN A 265 -14.07 19.33 -1.71
N PHE A 266 -13.61 18.09 -1.46
CA PHE A 266 -13.90 16.95 -2.32
C PHE A 266 -14.44 15.77 -1.51
N SER A 267 -15.75 15.52 -1.63
CA SER A 267 -16.39 14.40 -0.93
C SER A 267 -16.03 13.02 -1.52
N ASN A 268 -15.51 12.99 -2.74
CA ASN A 268 -15.04 11.82 -3.47
C ASN A 268 -13.54 11.53 -3.28
N LEU A 269 -12.85 12.25 -2.37
CA LEU A 269 -11.46 12.01 -2.00
C LEU A 269 -11.41 11.17 -0.72
N TYR A 270 -10.71 10.07 -0.78
CA TYR A 270 -10.43 9.10 0.29
C TYR A 270 -8.92 8.88 0.40
N ALA A 271 -8.47 8.14 1.41
CA ALA A 271 -7.08 7.75 1.52
C ALA A 271 -6.93 6.37 2.17
N ASP A 272 -5.81 5.69 1.94
CA ASP A 272 -5.48 4.48 2.65
C ASP A 272 -4.38 4.68 3.71
N ILE A 273 -4.36 3.78 4.69
CA ILE A 273 -3.36 3.79 5.77
C ILE A 273 -2.23 2.79 5.54
N SER A 274 -2.03 2.36 4.30
CA SER A 274 -0.94 1.45 3.94
C SER A 274 0.42 2.08 4.30
N THR A 275 1.40 1.29 4.64
CA THR A 275 2.75 1.69 5.07
C THR A 275 2.87 2.61 6.30
N LEU A 276 1.79 3.15 6.86
CA LEU A 276 1.89 4.10 7.99
C LEU A 276 2.42 3.47 9.30
N THR A 277 2.62 2.16 9.32
CA THR A 277 3.32 1.43 10.38
C THR A 277 4.82 1.25 10.12
N GLN A 278 5.35 1.71 8.98
CA GLN A 278 6.78 1.73 8.70
C GLN A 278 7.49 2.82 9.51
N MET A 279 8.77 2.57 9.83
CA MET A 279 9.58 3.42 10.70
C MET A 279 9.62 4.88 10.22
N ASN A 280 9.79 5.11 8.93
CA ASN A 280 9.87 6.45 8.34
C ASN A 280 8.51 7.18 8.24
N ARG A 281 7.37 6.46 8.37
CA ARG A 281 6.01 7.01 8.23
C ARG A 281 5.18 6.90 9.52
N SER A 282 5.68 6.23 10.53
CA SER A 282 4.93 5.92 11.77
C SER A 282 4.43 7.14 12.55
N LYS A 283 5.06 8.31 12.35
CA LYS A 283 4.61 9.58 12.95
C LYS A 283 3.22 9.99 12.47
N TYR A 284 2.87 9.64 11.22
CA TYR A 284 1.63 10.09 10.58
C TYR A 284 0.40 9.27 10.99
N LEU A 285 0.55 7.98 11.35
CA LEU A 285 -0.61 7.14 11.66
C LEU A 285 -1.50 7.76 12.74
N HIS A 286 -0.89 8.24 13.83
CA HIS A 286 -1.67 8.87 14.90
C HIS A 286 -2.32 10.17 14.47
N GLN A 287 -1.62 10.98 13.67
CA GLN A 287 -2.16 12.23 13.13
C GLN A 287 -3.42 11.95 12.31
N VAL A 288 -3.35 11.05 11.34
CA VAL A 288 -4.46 10.78 10.42
C VAL A 288 -5.65 10.10 11.08
N LEU A 289 -5.42 9.24 12.08
CA LEU A 289 -6.51 8.61 12.83
C LEU A 289 -7.30 9.59 13.72
N ASN A 290 -6.73 10.74 14.04
CA ASN A 290 -7.36 11.78 14.86
C ASN A 290 -7.75 13.04 14.06
N ASP A 291 -7.55 13.06 12.75
CA ASP A 291 -7.91 14.20 11.91
C ASP A 291 -9.37 14.09 11.47
N GLU A 292 -10.20 15.03 11.91
CA GLU A 292 -11.64 15.05 11.60
C GLU A 292 -11.93 15.14 10.09
N ARG A 293 -11.00 15.69 9.29
CA ARG A 293 -11.12 15.77 7.82
C ARG A 293 -11.11 14.39 7.16
N LEU A 294 -10.50 13.39 7.82
CA LEU A 294 -10.37 12.01 7.33
C LEU A 294 -11.41 11.04 7.91
N LYS A 295 -12.26 11.51 8.81
CA LYS A 295 -13.29 10.68 9.44
C LYS A 295 -14.23 10.07 8.40
N GLY A 296 -14.35 8.73 8.42
CA GLY A 296 -15.15 7.99 7.42
C GLY A 296 -14.56 7.96 6.01
N ARG A 297 -13.27 8.32 5.84
CA ARG A 297 -12.58 8.38 4.54
C ARG A 297 -11.28 7.62 4.50
N LEU A 298 -10.88 6.98 5.61
CA LEU A 298 -9.69 6.13 5.68
C LEU A 298 -10.05 4.69 5.39
N MET A 299 -9.21 4.02 4.62
CA MET A 299 -9.33 2.62 4.24
C MET A 299 -8.10 1.82 4.63
N TYR A 300 -8.30 0.53 4.87
CA TYR A 300 -7.22 -0.40 5.13
C TYR A 300 -6.55 -0.87 3.84
N GLY A 301 -5.25 -0.81 3.84
CA GLY A 301 -4.35 -1.40 2.85
C GLY A 301 -3.01 -1.69 3.51
N THR A 302 -2.23 -2.60 2.95
CA THR A 302 -0.91 -2.96 3.48
C THR A 302 0.24 -2.38 2.68
N ASP A 303 0.08 -2.23 1.38
CA ASP A 303 1.17 -2.05 0.42
C ASP A 303 2.13 -3.26 0.46
N TYR A 304 1.53 -4.47 0.51
CA TYR A 304 2.31 -5.69 0.43
C TYR A 304 3.18 -5.68 -0.85
N PRO A 305 4.46 -6.05 -0.80
CA PRO A 305 5.10 -6.82 0.26
C PRO A 305 5.79 -5.97 1.35
N LEU A 306 5.66 -4.66 1.36
CA LEU A 306 6.40 -3.78 2.28
C LEU A 306 6.09 -4.04 3.76
N THR A 307 4.87 -4.49 4.09
CA THR A 307 4.51 -4.94 5.45
C THR A 307 5.32 -6.14 5.94
N ASN A 308 5.92 -6.88 5.04
CA ASN A 308 6.74 -8.05 5.35
C ASN A 308 8.22 -7.69 5.63
N THR A 309 8.55 -6.40 5.66
CA THR A 309 9.90 -5.92 5.96
C THR A 309 10.15 -5.81 7.46
N PRO A 310 11.41 -5.89 7.91
CA PRO A 310 11.78 -5.60 9.30
C PRO A 310 11.50 -4.14 9.74
N LEU A 311 11.18 -3.25 8.78
CA LEU A 311 10.84 -1.85 9.06
C LEU A 311 9.45 -1.72 9.70
N VAL A 312 8.60 -2.75 9.59
CA VAL A 312 7.28 -2.81 10.23
C VAL A 312 7.37 -3.68 11.48
N THR A 313 7.46 -3.06 12.63
CA THR A 313 7.57 -3.78 13.91
C THR A 313 6.90 -3.02 15.05
N ALA A 314 6.26 -3.76 15.96
CA ALA A 314 5.69 -3.21 17.19
C ALA A 314 6.73 -2.54 18.09
N LEU A 315 8.01 -2.91 17.96
CA LEU A 315 9.11 -2.34 18.76
C LEU A 315 9.34 -0.84 18.52
N GLN A 316 8.81 -0.30 17.40
CA GLN A 316 8.89 1.14 17.11
C GLN A 316 7.94 1.99 17.97
N PHE A 317 6.95 1.35 18.59
CA PHE A 317 5.91 2.03 19.37
C PHE A 317 6.01 1.73 20.87
N PRO A 318 7.21 1.80 21.46
CA PRO A 318 7.41 1.35 22.85
C PRO A 318 6.62 2.17 23.86
N LEU A 319 6.19 3.38 23.56
CA LEU A 319 5.38 4.23 24.43
C LEU A 319 3.87 4.15 24.16
N ARG A 320 3.48 3.46 23.10
CA ARG A 320 2.07 3.37 22.66
C ARG A 320 1.47 1.98 22.85
N LEU A 321 2.29 0.95 22.87
CA LEU A 321 1.85 -0.44 23.02
C LEU A 321 2.25 -0.98 24.40
N THR A 322 1.44 -1.85 24.98
CA THR A 322 1.80 -2.63 26.15
C THR A 322 2.84 -3.70 25.78
N ILE A 323 3.60 -4.20 26.75
CA ILE A 323 4.56 -5.29 26.52
C ILE A 323 3.85 -6.52 25.97
N ARG A 324 2.63 -6.82 26.44
CA ARG A 324 1.84 -7.97 25.99
C ARG A 324 1.48 -7.83 24.51
N GLU A 325 1.02 -6.65 24.07
CA GLU A 325 0.73 -6.37 22.66
C GLU A 325 1.98 -6.45 21.79
N ILE A 326 3.11 -5.89 22.24
CA ILE A 326 4.37 -5.98 21.51
C ILE A 326 4.76 -7.45 21.31
N VAL A 327 4.73 -8.27 22.36
CA VAL A 327 5.08 -9.69 22.28
C VAL A 327 4.13 -10.43 21.35
N ASP A 328 2.80 -10.24 21.50
CA ASP A 328 1.82 -10.89 20.64
C ASP A 328 2.01 -10.53 19.16
N ILE A 329 2.20 -9.24 18.83
CA ILE A 329 2.41 -8.77 17.47
C ILE A 329 3.72 -9.33 16.89
N VAL A 330 4.83 -9.24 17.64
CA VAL A 330 6.15 -9.71 17.17
C VAL A 330 6.17 -11.22 16.93
N LEU A 331 5.45 -12.01 17.74
CA LEU A 331 5.36 -13.45 17.58
C LEU A 331 4.37 -13.87 16.49
N THR A 332 3.58 -12.96 15.95
CA THR A 332 2.62 -13.25 14.88
C THR A 332 3.38 -13.50 13.57
N LYS A 333 3.27 -14.74 13.04
CA LYS A 333 4.02 -15.18 11.86
C LYS A 333 3.46 -14.63 10.55
N ASN A 334 2.12 -14.60 10.42
CA ASN A 334 1.47 -14.06 9.23
C ASN A 334 1.63 -12.54 9.18
N SER A 335 2.12 -12.00 8.06
CA SER A 335 2.43 -10.57 7.93
C SER A 335 1.18 -9.69 7.93
N TRP A 336 0.09 -10.15 7.32
CA TRP A 336 -1.19 -9.45 7.37
C TRP A 336 -1.78 -9.42 8.78
N ASP A 337 -1.81 -10.56 9.48
CA ASP A 337 -2.27 -10.61 10.86
C ASP A 337 -1.46 -9.71 11.77
N ARG A 338 -0.15 -9.65 11.54
CA ARG A 338 0.74 -8.76 12.28
C ARG A 338 0.43 -7.30 12.03
N ASP A 339 0.18 -6.89 10.77
CA ASP A 339 -0.16 -5.52 10.40
C ASP A 339 -1.53 -5.10 10.95
N VAL A 340 -2.55 -5.96 10.80
CA VAL A 340 -3.89 -5.73 11.36
C VAL A 340 -3.83 -5.57 12.88
N LYS A 341 -3.14 -6.48 13.59
CA LYS A 341 -2.95 -6.38 15.05
C LYS A 341 -2.23 -5.09 15.44
N LEU A 342 -1.17 -4.73 14.71
CA LEU A 342 -0.40 -3.52 14.99
C LEU A 342 -1.24 -2.25 14.82
N LYS A 343 -1.93 -2.12 13.70
CA LYS A 343 -2.80 -0.98 13.42
C LYS A 343 -3.95 -0.88 14.43
N ALA A 344 -4.61 -2.00 14.74
CA ALA A 344 -5.68 -2.05 15.75
C ALA A 344 -5.14 -1.65 17.14
N ALA A 345 -4.00 -2.20 17.57
CA ALA A 345 -3.39 -1.86 18.85
C ALA A 345 -2.93 -0.39 18.94
N LEU A 346 -2.62 0.25 17.80
CA LEU A 346 -2.32 1.68 17.69
C LEU A 346 -3.56 2.57 17.64
N GLY A 347 -4.76 2.00 17.78
CA GLY A 347 -6.02 2.75 17.87
C GLY A 347 -6.73 2.94 16.54
N CYS A 348 -6.37 2.17 15.49
CA CYS A 348 -7.12 2.21 14.23
C CYS A 348 -8.56 1.74 14.47
N PRO A 349 -9.58 2.55 14.19
CA PRO A 349 -10.96 2.18 14.41
C PRO A 349 -11.43 1.11 13.43
N LYS A 350 -12.44 0.32 13.83
CA LYS A 350 -12.96 -0.81 13.06
C LYS A 350 -13.45 -0.39 11.67
N GLU A 351 -14.03 0.77 11.57
CA GLU A 351 -14.58 1.34 10.34
C GLU A 351 -13.52 1.48 9.23
N VAL A 352 -12.26 1.73 9.58
CA VAL A 352 -11.15 1.83 8.62
C VAL A 352 -10.86 0.49 7.94
N PHE A 353 -10.99 -0.60 8.70
CA PHE A 353 -10.82 -1.96 8.15
C PHE A 353 -12.01 -2.41 7.31
N GLU A 354 -13.21 -1.90 7.57
CA GLU A 354 -14.45 -2.33 6.93
C GLU A 354 -14.82 -1.48 5.70
N LEU A 355 -14.37 -0.21 5.65
CA LEU A 355 -14.77 0.74 4.61
C LEU A 355 -14.43 0.26 3.20
N SER A 356 -13.27 -0.39 3.01
CA SER A 356 -12.81 -0.84 1.70
C SER A 356 -13.83 -1.72 0.98
N ARG A 357 -14.45 -2.69 1.70
CA ARG A 357 -15.46 -3.59 1.09
C ARG A 357 -16.69 -2.83 0.61
N SER A 358 -17.26 -2.00 1.47
CA SER A 358 -18.47 -1.23 1.13
C SER A 358 -18.20 -0.20 0.02
N PHE A 359 -17.04 0.45 0.06
CA PHE A 359 -16.63 1.42 -0.96
C PHE A 359 -16.45 0.77 -2.34
N LEU A 360 -15.92 -0.44 -2.39
CA LEU A 360 -15.67 -1.19 -3.63
C LEU A 360 -16.86 -2.04 -4.08
N GLY A 361 -17.96 -2.06 -3.31
CA GLY A 361 -19.18 -2.83 -3.62
C GLY A 361 -19.00 -4.34 -3.51
N LEU A 362 -18.05 -4.80 -2.69
CA LEU A 362 -17.85 -6.21 -2.41
C LEU A 362 -18.76 -6.65 -1.26
N ALA A 363 -19.35 -7.86 -1.39
CA ALA A 363 -20.17 -8.43 -0.33
C ALA A 363 -19.34 -8.66 0.94
N SER A 364 -20.01 -8.55 2.10
CA SER A 364 -19.43 -8.85 3.43
C SER A 364 -19.26 -10.33 3.62
#